data_2341c7905a34c5b6b4851ec5d2f5f33b
#
_entry.id   2341c7905a34c5b6b4851ec5d2f5f33b
#
_cell.length_a   1.000
_cell.length_b   1.000
_cell.length_c   1.000
_cell.angle_alpha   90.00
_cell.angle_beta   90.00
_cell.angle_gamma   90.00
#
_symmetry.space_group_name_H-M   'P 1'
#
loop_
_entity.id
_entity.type
_entity.pdbx_description
1 polymer ?
#
loop_
_entity_poly.entity_id
_entity_poly.type
_entity_poly.pdbx_seq_one_letter_code
_entity_poly.pdbx_strand_id
1 'polypeptide(L)'
;MKIFTNNILKIRGENMKEKVDLSGVTETMLVPLYSRALEAERMNPQFIDETAVKVMDSLDYDFKKKFKDSTNKMNFWGCCARTVIIDDFARDFIQKNPDCSVVNIGCGLDDRFSRVDNGRLVWYNIDLPEVMELRNKLIEKNDRIVNISVSVFDYSWMERVANKENLLVIAEGVLMYLEKDDVSQLFSKISEEFGNVELVLELMAEWMVKNQKVHDTVRSTGAVFKWGVKESGDFESDIPDYELVEDMNLTEGMKRYSPLFITIVSPFLKPRNNRIARFKKR
;
A
#
# COMPACT_ATOMS: atom_id res chain seq x y z
N MET A 1 23.93 -34.50 0.16
CA MET A 1 23.05 -33.35 0.40
C MET A 1 22.99 -32.49 -0.88
N LYS A 2 22.41 -33.03 -1.98
CA LYS A 2 22.31 -32.37 -3.31
C LYS A 2 21.11 -32.93 -4.12
N ILE A 3 19.96 -33.20 -3.49
CA ILE A 3 18.82 -33.85 -4.16
C ILE A 3 17.51 -33.02 -4.05
N PHE A 4 17.46 -31.92 -3.28
CA PHE A 4 16.22 -31.15 -3.10
C PHE A 4 16.07 -29.89 -3.97
N THR A 5 17.05 -29.52 -4.78
CA THR A 5 17.05 -28.29 -5.60
C THR A 5 16.55 -28.48 -7.04
N ASN A 6 16.26 -29.70 -7.51
CA ASN A 6 15.95 -29.94 -8.92
C ASN A 6 14.47 -30.20 -9.25
N ASN A 7 13.55 -30.18 -8.29
CA ASN A 7 12.14 -30.48 -8.57
C ASN A 7 11.20 -29.25 -8.61
N ILE A 8 11.68 -28.04 -8.30
CA ILE A 8 10.85 -26.82 -8.37
C ILE A 8 10.91 -26.16 -9.77
N LEU A 9 11.87 -26.55 -10.61
CA LEU A 9 12.06 -25.94 -11.94
C LEU A 9 11.28 -26.60 -13.10
N LYS A 10 10.38 -27.55 -12.83
CA LYS A 10 9.73 -28.34 -13.89
C LYS A 10 8.22 -28.16 -14.04
N ILE A 11 7.58 -27.17 -13.39
CA ILE A 11 6.17 -26.81 -13.59
C ILE A 11 6.07 -25.32 -13.94
N ARG A 12 6.87 -24.82 -14.85
CA ARG A 12 6.61 -23.57 -15.57
C ARG A 12 6.04 -23.97 -16.94
N GLY A 13 4.73 -24.21 -16.99
CA GLY A 13 4.00 -24.17 -18.26
C GLY A 13 4.23 -22.78 -18.87
N GLU A 14 4.39 -22.72 -20.19
CA GLU A 14 4.43 -21.46 -20.94
C GLU A 14 3.05 -20.76 -20.86
N ASN A 15 2.74 -20.16 -19.71
CA ASN A 15 1.63 -19.22 -19.62
C ASN A 15 2.03 -17.96 -20.39
N MET A 16 1.26 -17.57 -21.38
CA MET A 16 1.45 -16.29 -22.07
C MET A 16 1.41 -15.18 -21.01
N LYS A 17 2.52 -14.43 -20.93
CA LYS A 17 2.62 -13.31 -20.00
C LYS A 17 1.65 -12.20 -20.41
N GLU A 18 0.99 -11.60 -19.42
CA GLU A 18 0.10 -10.46 -19.65
C GLU A 18 0.92 -9.21 -20.00
N LYS A 19 0.61 -8.61 -21.14
CA LYS A 19 1.22 -7.33 -21.53
C LYS A 19 0.55 -6.20 -20.75
N VAL A 20 1.36 -5.39 -20.11
CA VAL A 20 0.91 -4.23 -19.33
C VAL A 20 1.23 -2.97 -20.11
N ASP A 21 0.17 -2.26 -20.52
CA ASP A 21 0.27 -0.91 -21.10
C ASP A 21 -0.20 0.10 -20.04
N LEU A 22 0.66 0.37 -19.09
CA LEU A 22 0.42 1.31 -18.00
C LEU A 22 1.31 2.53 -18.16
N SER A 23 0.76 3.70 -17.85
CA SER A 23 1.50 4.96 -17.88
C SER A 23 1.14 5.85 -16.68
N GLY A 24 2.02 6.76 -16.32
CA GLY A 24 1.78 7.74 -15.26
C GLY A 24 1.56 7.10 -13.89
N VAL A 25 0.52 7.52 -13.18
CA VAL A 25 0.23 7.09 -11.80
C VAL A 25 -0.06 5.60 -11.72
N THR A 26 -0.73 5.00 -12.72
CA THR A 26 -1.04 3.56 -12.71
C THR A 26 0.21 2.68 -12.81
N GLU A 27 1.26 3.12 -13.49
CA GLU A 27 2.54 2.40 -13.54
C GLU A 27 3.25 2.39 -12.15
N THR A 28 2.94 3.38 -11.30
CA THR A 28 3.58 3.47 -9.96
C THR A 28 3.28 2.28 -9.07
N MET A 29 2.14 1.58 -9.27
CA MET A 29 1.78 0.39 -8.48
C MET A 29 2.74 -0.78 -8.67
N LEU A 30 3.53 -0.81 -9.77
CA LEU A 30 4.49 -1.87 -10.02
C LEU A 30 5.75 -1.76 -9.14
N VAL A 31 6.09 -0.58 -8.63
CA VAL A 31 7.25 -0.38 -7.74
C VAL A 31 7.07 -1.12 -6.40
N PRO A 32 5.95 -0.91 -5.65
CA PRO A 32 5.72 -1.66 -4.42
C PRO A 32 5.49 -3.16 -4.67
N LEU A 33 4.83 -3.54 -5.77
CA LEU A 33 4.68 -4.95 -6.17
C LEU A 33 6.06 -5.61 -6.28
N TYR A 34 6.98 -5.02 -7.05
CA TYR A 34 8.32 -5.54 -7.23
C TYR A 34 9.10 -5.64 -5.92
N SER A 35 8.98 -4.63 -5.07
CA SER A 35 9.64 -4.65 -3.75
C SER A 35 9.10 -5.77 -2.85
N ARG A 36 7.79 -6.01 -2.83
CA ARG A 36 7.18 -7.09 -2.05
C ARG A 36 7.57 -8.48 -2.58
N ALA A 37 7.61 -8.64 -3.90
CA ALA A 37 8.07 -9.89 -4.52
C ALA A 37 9.54 -10.18 -4.17
N LEU A 38 10.42 -9.18 -4.29
CA LEU A 38 11.84 -9.34 -3.91
C LEU A 38 12.01 -9.67 -2.42
N GLU A 39 11.18 -9.07 -1.54
CA GLU A 39 11.23 -9.37 -0.10
C GLU A 39 10.83 -10.81 0.18
N ALA A 40 9.76 -11.30 -0.45
CA ALA A 40 9.28 -12.67 -0.27
C ALA A 40 10.31 -13.74 -0.72
N GLU A 41 11.19 -13.41 -1.66
CA GLU A 41 12.24 -14.31 -2.15
C GLU A 41 13.55 -14.26 -1.35
N ARG A 42 13.64 -13.43 -0.30
CA ARG A 42 14.84 -13.34 0.54
C ARG A 42 15.01 -14.59 1.42
N MET A 43 16.24 -14.88 1.83
CA MET A 43 16.53 -15.96 2.79
C MET A 43 15.83 -15.77 4.14
N ASN A 44 15.72 -14.53 4.63
CA ASN A 44 15.05 -14.18 5.88
C ASN A 44 14.12 -12.98 5.62
N PRO A 45 12.92 -13.21 5.08
CA PRO A 45 11.99 -12.14 4.77
C PRO A 45 11.32 -11.60 6.03
N GLN A 46 10.97 -10.31 6.04
CA GLN A 46 10.17 -9.70 7.10
C GLN A 46 8.69 -10.05 6.96
N PHE A 47 8.26 -10.35 5.74
CA PHE A 47 6.94 -10.86 5.38
C PHE A 47 7.02 -11.66 4.08
N ILE A 48 6.01 -12.48 3.82
CA ILE A 48 5.87 -13.24 2.58
C ILE A 48 4.66 -12.71 1.82
N ASP A 49 4.85 -12.39 0.55
CA ASP A 49 3.80 -12.00 -0.39
C ASP A 49 3.90 -12.89 -1.64
N GLU A 50 3.31 -14.09 -1.56
CA GLU A 50 3.33 -15.05 -2.67
C GLU A 50 2.57 -14.51 -3.89
N THR A 51 1.52 -13.72 -3.66
CA THR A 51 0.76 -13.08 -4.73
C THR A 51 1.63 -12.11 -5.51
N ALA A 52 2.44 -11.29 -4.84
CA ALA A 52 3.36 -10.38 -5.52
C ALA A 52 4.37 -11.13 -6.40
N VAL A 53 4.89 -12.27 -5.95
CA VAL A 53 5.80 -13.12 -6.76
C VAL A 53 5.07 -13.68 -7.98
N LYS A 54 3.88 -14.26 -7.81
CA LYS A 54 3.07 -14.81 -8.92
C LYS A 54 2.71 -13.74 -9.94
N VAL A 55 2.26 -12.57 -9.48
CA VAL A 55 1.90 -11.44 -10.34
C VAL A 55 3.12 -10.93 -11.12
N MET A 56 4.26 -10.72 -10.46
CA MET A 56 5.50 -10.31 -11.11
C MET A 56 5.91 -11.28 -12.23
N ASP A 57 5.84 -12.60 -11.97
CA ASP A 57 6.18 -13.64 -12.94
C ASP A 57 5.19 -13.69 -14.13
N SER A 58 3.94 -13.29 -13.91
CA SER A 58 2.86 -13.31 -14.92
C SER A 58 2.90 -12.11 -15.86
N LEU A 59 3.62 -11.05 -15.51
CA LEU A 59 3.69 -9.83 -16.32
C LEU A 59 4.83 -9.89 -17.34
N ASP A 60 4.54 -9.44 -18.58
CA ASP A 60 5.57 -9.17 -19.60
C ASP A 60 6.14 -7.77 -19.39
N TYR A 61 6.93 -7.61 -18.33
CA TYR A 61 7.47 -6.32 -17.92
C TYR A 61 8.90 -6.49 -17.39
N ASP A 62 9.83 -5.69 -17.91
CA ASP A 62 11.23 -5.75 -17.47
C ASP A 62 11.46 -4.88 -16.22
N PHE A 63 11.04 -5.43 -15.07
CA PHE A 63 11.18 -4.81 -13.74
C PHE A 63 12.62 -4.38 -13.44
N LYS A 64 13.61 -5.24 -13.76
CA LYS A 64 15.02 -4.98 -13.45
C LYS A 64 15.55 -3.77 -14.22
N LYS A 65 15.15 -3.63 -15.49
CA LYS A 65 15.56 -2.50 -16.32
C LYS A 65 14.87 -1.20 -15.90
N LYS A 66 13.54 -1.26 -15.69
CA LYS A 66 12.72 -0.08 -15.36
C LYS A 66 13.00 0.45 -13.95
N PHE A 67 13.13 -0.45 -12.98
CA PHE A 67 13.27 -0.08 -11.56
C PHE A 67 14.68 -0.32 -11.01
N LYS A 68 15.70 -0.22 -11.86
CA LYS A 68 17.11 -0.40 -11.46
C LYS A 68 17.50 0.49 -10.27
N ASP A 69 17.02 1.73 -10.26
CA ASP A 69 17.30 2.69 -9.19
C ASP A 69 16.37 2.49 -7.97
N SER A 70 15.14 2.02 -8.18
CA SER A 70 14.18 1.71 -7.11
C SER A 70 14.58 0.48 -6.27
N THR A 71 15.52 -0.33 -6.76
CA THR A 71 16.09 -1.45 -6.02
C THR A 71 17.34 -1.06 -5.20
N ASN A 72 17.68 0.23 -5.15
CA ASN A 72 18.67 0.64 -4.17
C ASN A 72 18.12 0.29 -2.77
N LYS A 73 19.01 -0.10 -1.86
CA LYS A 73 18.64 -0.65 -0.55
C LYS A 73 17.69 0.26 0.23
N MET A 74 17.83 1.57 0.09
CA MET A 74 17.01 2.53 0.86
C MET A 74 15.56 2.54 0.37
N ASN A 75 15.33 2.60 -0.93
CA ASN A 75 13.97 2.58 -1.51
C ASN A 75 13.28 1.24 -1.25
N PHE A 76 14.01 0.14 -1.45
CA PHE A 76 13.52 -1.20 -1.14
C PHE A 76 13.12 -1.34 0.33
N TRP A 77 13.99 -0.93 1.28
CA TRP A 77 13.69 -0.98 2.70
C TRP A 77 12.51 -0.08 3.08
N GLY A 78 12.38 1.09 2.44
CA GLY A 78 11.25 2.00 2.63
C GLY A 78 9.92 1.36 2.21
N CYS A 79 9.86 0.77 1.01
CA CYS A 79 8.66 0.08 0.52
C CYS A 79 8.28 -1.11 1.42
N CYS A 80 9.25 -1.92 1.82
CA CYS A 80 8.98 -3.06 2.68
C CYS A 80 8.62 -2.64 4.12
N ALA A 81 9.27 -1.61 4.66
CA ALA A 81 8.92 -1.04 5.96
C ALA A 81 7.46 -0.55 6.00
N ARG A 82 7.01 0.13 4.94
CA ARG A 82 5.63 0.56 4.75
C ARG A 82 4.66 -0.60 4.85
N THR A 83 4.92 -1.67 4.09
CA THR A 83 4.08 -2.87 4.10
C THR A 83 3.92 -3.43 5.51
N VAL A 84 5.04 -3.61 6.23
CA VAL A 84 5.03 -4.18 7.60
C VAL A 84 4.26 -3.30 8.57
N ILE A 85 4.50 -1.97 8.56
CA ILE A 85 3.83 -1.05 9.49
C ILE A 85 2.31 -1.06 9.26
N ILE A 86 1.87 -1.00 8.00
CA ILE A 86 0.43 -1.01 7.69
C ILE A 86 -0.18 -2.37 8.04
N ASP A 87 0.50 -3.48 7.77
CA ASP A 87 0.04 -4.82 8.15
C ASP A 87 -0.10 -4.95 9.67
N ASP A 88 0.84 -4.38 10.47
CA ASP A 88 0.79 -4.41 11.93
C ASP A 88 -0.41 -3.59 12.45
N PHE A 89 -0.68 -2.38 11.91
CA PHE A 89 -1.84 -1.57 12.27
C PHE A 89 -3.16 -2.25 11.88
N ALA A 90 -3.21 -2.86 10.69
CA ALA A 90 -4.39 -3.59 10.25
C ALA A 90 -4.69 -4.79 11.16
N ARG A 91 -3.67 -5.58 11.54
CA ARG A 91 -3.85 -6.71 12.46
C ARG A 91 -4.35 -6.27 13.84
N ASP A 92 -3.83 -5.15 14.38
CA ASP A 92 -4.27 -4.61 15.66
C ASP A 92 -5.76 -4.23 15.62
N PHE A 93 -6.22 -3.55 14.55
CA PHE A 93 -7.63 -3.23 14.39
C PHE A 93 -8.50 -4.49 14.23
N ILE A 94 -8.09 -5.42 13.36
CA ILE A 94 -8.82 -6.66 13.08
C ILE A 94 -8.92 -7.54 14.32
N GLN A 95 -7.89 -7.59 15.14
CA GLN A 95 -7.92 -8.34 16.41
C GLN A 95 -8.98 -7.79 17.37
N LYS A 96 -9.16 -6.46 17.42
CA LYS A 96 -10.16 -5.80 18.27
C LYS A 96 -11.57 -5.88 17.67
N ASN A 97 -11.68 -5.95 16.34
CA ASN A 97 -12.92 -5.93 15.58
C ASN A 97 -12.97 -7.10 14.56
N PRO A 98 -13.12 -8.36 15.00
CA PRO A 98 -12.90 -9.52 14.11
C PRO A 98 -13.85 -9.62 12.91
N ASP A 99 -15.06 -9.07 12.99
CA ASP A 99 -16.06 -9.05 11.93
C ASP A 99 -16.11 -7.72 11.16
N CYS A 100 -15.01 -6.96 11.18
CA CYS A 100 -14.94 -5.64 10.56
C CYS A 100 -15.02 -5.69 9.03
N SER A 101 -15.35 -4.54 8.44
CA SER A 101 -15.05 -4.23 7.05
C SER A 101 -13.68 -3.55 6.94
N VAL A 102 -12.92 -3.89 5.91
CA VAL A 102 -11.69 -3.18 5.55
C VAL A 102 -11.83 -2.64 4.14
N VAL A 103 -11.61 -1.35 3.96
CA VAL A 103 -11.60 -0.67 2.66
C VAL A 103 -10.18 -0.26 2.32
N ASN A 104 -9.64 -0.79 1.23
CA ASN A 104 -8.32 -0.48 0.70
C ASN A 104 -8.46 0.46 -0.52
N ILE A 105 -8.18 1.73 -0.32
CA ILE A 105 -8.33 2.80 -1.32
C ILE A 105 -7.07 2.87 -2.18
N GLY A 106 -7.22 2.89 -3.51
CA GLY A 106 -6.10 2.88 -4.44
C GLY A 106 -5.29 1.59 -4.27
N CYS A 107 -5.99 0.45 -4.24
CA CYS A 107 -5.42 -0.83 -3.85
C CYS A 107 -4.34 -1.36 -4.80
N GLY A 108 -4.31 -0.91 -6.05
CA GLY A 108 -3.38 -1.40 -7.06
C GLY A 108 -3.33 -2.94 -7.12
N LEU A 109 -2.12 -3.47 -7.08
CA LEU A 109 -1.85 -4.92 -7.05
C LEU A 109 -1.43 -5.40 -5.64
N ASP A 110 -1.87 -4.70 -4.56
CA ASP A 110 -1.63 -5.17 -3.19
C ASP A 110 -2.60 -6.28 -2.81
N ASP A 111 -2.08 -7.37 -2.23
CA ASP A 111 -2.86 -8.48 -1.66
C ASP A 111 -2.63 -8.57 -0.14
N ARG A 112 -2.81 -7.43 0.55
CA ARG A 112 -2.67 -7.37 2.01
C ARG A 112 -3.64 -8.30 2.71
N PHE A 113 -4.84 -8.51 2.14
CA PHE A 113 -5.81 -9.43 2.68
C PHE A 113 -5.17 -10.78 3.05
N SER A 114 -4.37 -11.37 2.16
CA SER A 114 -3.74 -12.68 2.39
C SER A 114 -2.82 -12.71 3.61
N ARG A 115 -2.27 -11.55 4.01
CA ARG A 115 -1.33 -11.42 5.13
C ARG A 115 -1.99 -11.08 6.46
N VAL A 116 -3.22 -10.52 6.44
CA VAL A 116 -3.89 -10.02 7.65
C VAL A 116 -5.25 -10.66 7.93
N ASP A 117 -5.70 -11.55 7.05
CA ASP A 117 -7.01 -12.21 7.15
C ASP A 117 -7.16 -13.04 8.44
N ASN A 118 -8.31 -12.88 9.10
CA ASN A 118 -8.69 -13.63 10.29
C ASN A 118 -9.79 -14.67 10.06
N GLY A 119 -10.18 -14.90 8.78
CA GLY A 119 -11.26 -15.82 8.40
C GLY A 119 -12.67 -15.25 8.52
N ARG A 120 -12.87 -14.00 8.98
CA ARG A 120 -14.19 -13.41 9.30
C ARG A 120 -14.44 -12.07 8.63
N LEU A 121 -13.41 -11.22 8.53
CA LEU A 121 -13.52 -9.88 7.93
C LEU A 121 -13.95 -9.92 6.47
N VAL A 122 -14.52 -8.82 5.98
CA VAL A 122 -14.78 -8.59 4.55
C VAL A 122 -13.88 -7.45 4.06
N TRP A 123 -13.22 -7.69 2.93
CA TRP A 123 -12.25 -6.78 2.35
C TRP A 123 -12.77 -6.15 1.06
N TYR A 124 -12.71 -4.83 0.97
CA TYR A 124 -13.14 -4.06 -0.19
C TYR A 124 -11.93 -3.36 -0.81
N ASN A 125 -11.63 -3.70 -2.06
CA ASN A 125 -10.62 -3.02 -2.84
C ASN A 125 -11.31 -1.99 -3.75
N ILE A 126 -10.84 -0.75 -3.71
CA ILE A 126 -11.35 0.33 -4.57
C ILE A 126 -10.19 0.87 -5.38
N ASP A 127 -10.36 0.88 -6.70
CA ASP A 127 -9.41 1.51 -7.63
C ASP A 127 -10.11 1.84 -8.95
N LEU A 128 -9.40 2.56 -9.82
CA LEU A 128 -9.86 2.93 -11.14
C LEU A 128 -10.11 1.69 -12.03
N PRO A 129 -11.02 1.77 -13.01
CA PRO A 129 -11.41 0.63 -13.85
C PRO A 129 -10.23 -0.11 -14.51
N GLU A 130 -9.26 0.61 -15.03
CA GLU A 130 -8.08 0.03 -15.68
C GLU A 130 -7.18 -0.76 -14.73
N VAL A 131 -7.05 -0.30 -13.48
CA VAL A 131 -6.30 -1.02 -12.44
C VAL A 131 -7.05 -2.26 -12.01
N MET A 132 -8.37 -2.15 -11.80
CA MET A 132 -9.23 -3.27 -11.39
C MET A 132 -9.34 -4.34 -12.45
N GLU A 133 -9.35 -3.98 -13.74
CA GLU A 133 -9.31 -4.95 -14.84
C GLU A 133 -8.05 -5.80 -14.75
N LEU A 134 -6.88 -5.18 -14.58
CA LEU A 134 -5.61 -5.89 -14.45
C LEU A 134 -5.56 -6.73 -13.16
N ARG A 135 -5.98 -6.16 -12.03
CA ARG A 135 -6.05 -6.86 -10.75
C ARG A 135 -6.91 -8.14 -10.85
N ASN A 136 -8.10 -8.05 -11.45
CA ASN A 136 -9.02 -9.18 -11.57
C ASN A 136 -8.49 -10.30 -12.49
N LYS A 137 -7.56 -10.01 -13.39
CA LYS A 137 -6.86 -10.99 -14.22
C LYS A 137 -5.73 -11.70 -13.47
N LEU A 138 -5.04 -10.99 -12.59
CA LEU A 138 -3.77 -11.43 -12.00
C LEU A 138 -3.90 -11.99 -10.58
N ILE A 139 -4.91 -11.55 -9.82
CA ILE A 139 -5.08 -11.95 -8.41
C ILE A 139 -6.30 -12.85 -8.28
N GLU A 140 -6.11 -13.98 -7.60
CA GLU A 140 -7.16 -14.97 -7.39
C GLU A 140 -8.35 -14.39 -6.61
N LYS A 141 -9.54 -14.82 -6.97
CA LYS A 141 -10.78 -14.42 -6.30
C LYS A 141 -10.89 -15.07 -4.92
N ASN A 142 -11.48 -14.35 -3.98
CA ASN A 142 -11.85 -14.85 -2.66
C ASN A 142 -13.26 -14.32 -2.33
N ASP A 143 -14.11 -15.17 -1.74
CA ASP A 143 -15.51 -14.82 -1.45
C ASP A 143 -15.66 -13.68 -0.44
N ARG A 144 -14.62 -13.39 0.35
CA ARG A 144 -14.58 -12.29 1.32
C ARG A 144 -13.84 -11.04 0.77
N ILE A 145 -13.49 -11.04 -0.53
CA ILE A 145 -12.91 -9.88 -1.21
C ILE A 145 -13.90 -9.34 -2.23
N VAL A 146 -14.24 -8.07 -2.10
CA VAL A 146 -15.10 -7.34 -3.03
C VAL A 146 -14.26 -6.31 -3.77
N ASN A 147 -14.06 -6.51 -5.06
CA ASN A 147 -13.37 -5.54 -5.92
C ASN A 147 -14.38 -4.54 -6.49
N ILE A 148 -14.14 -3.24 -6.30
CA ILE A 148 -15.02 -2.14 -6.70
C ILE A 148 -14.27 -1.23 -7.67
N SER A 149 -14.73 -1.23 -8.91
CA SER A 149 -14.11 -0.54 -10.05
C SER A 149 -14.71 0.84 -10.24
N VAL A 150 -14.35 1.78 -9.37
CA VAL A 150 -14.84 3.18 -9.40
C VAL A 150 -13.76 4.13 -8.86
N SER A 151 -13.92 5.42 -9.16
CA SER A 151 -13.17 6.44 -8.43
C SER A 151 -13.55 6.40 -6.94
N VAL A 152 -12.61 6.62 -6.03
CA VAL A 152 -12.91 6.73 -4.59
C VAL A 152 -13.88 7.87 -4.27
N PHE A 153 -13.96 8.87 -5.15
CA PHE A 153 -14.89 10.01 -5.04
C PHE A 153 -16.29 9.72 -5.63
N ASP A 154 -16.49 8.56 -6.23
CA ASP A 154 -17.84 8.02 -6.48
C ASP A 154 -18.30 7.28 -5.23
N TYR A 155 -18.97 7.96 -4.34
CA TYR A 155 -19.34 7.47 -3.00
C TYR A 155 -20.33 6.30 -3.00
N SER A 156 -20.80 5.84 -4.17
CA SER A 156 -21.68 4.66 -4.30
C SER A 156 -21.04 3.38 -3.73
N TRP A 157 -19.71 3.31 -3.63
CA TRP A 157 -19.02 2.18 -3.01
C TRP A 157 -19.36 2.03 -1.52
N MET A 158 -19.71 3.11 -0.83
CA MET A 158 -20.06 3.06 0.60
C MET A 158 -21.32 2.24 0.87
N GLU A 159 -22.26 2.22 -0.07
CA GLU A 159 -23.48 1.41 0.01
C GLU A 159 -23.18 -0.10 -0.08
N ARG A 160 -22.05 -0.48 -0.67
CA ARG A 160 -21.62 -1.86 -0.85
C ARG A 160 -20.90 -2.45 0.36
N VAL A 161 -20.49 -1.62 1.32
CA VAL A 161 -19.82 -2.06 2.54
C VAL A 161 -20.85 -2.62 3.52
N ALA A 162 -20.75 -3.92 3.81
CA ALA A 162 -21.76 -4.65 4.57
C ALA A 162 -21.77 -4.28 6.07
N ASN A 163 -20.60 -4.25 6.72
CA ASN A 163 -20.50 -3.87 8.12
C ASN A 163 -20.12 -2.39 8.21
N LYS A 164 -21.10 -1.57 8.63
CA LYS A 164 -20.91 -0.12 8.81
C LYS A 164 -20.51 0.29 10.23
N GLU A 165 -20.51 -0.67 11.17
CA GLU A 165 -20.20 -0.38 12.58
C GLU A 165 -18.71 -0.33 12.87
N ASN A 166 -17.91 -1.19 12.20
CA ASN A 166 -16.47 -1.23 12.40
C ASN A 166 -15.77 -1.23 11.05
N LEU A 167 -15.18 -0.11 10.70
CA LEU A 167 -14.49 0.10 9.41
C LEU A 167 -13.02 0.45 9.64
N LEU A 168 -12.14 -0.28 8.96
CA LEU A 168 -10.76 0.13 8.74
C LEU A 168 -10.61 0.64 7.31
N VAL A 169 -10.09 1.85 7.14
CA VAL A 169 -9.72 2.42 5.83
C VAL A 169 -8.22 2.44 5.71
N ILE A 170 -7.69 1.85 4.65
CA ILE A 170 -6.27 1.87 4.33
C ILE A 170 -6.07 2.68 3.04
N ALA A 171 -5.14 3.63 3.04
CA ALA A 171 -4.71 4.37 1.86
C ALA A 171 -3.18 4.39 1.79
N GLU A 172 -2.62 3.48 0.97
CA GLU A 172 -1.19 3.33 0.75
C GLU A 172 -0.80 3.82 -0.64
N GLY A 173 0.12 4.78 -0.72
CA GLY A 173 0.70 5.22 -1.99
C GLY A 173 -0.28 5.97 -2.91
N VAL A 174 -1.36 6.54 -2.40
CA VAL A 174 -2.43 7.14 -3.21
C VAL A 174 -2.72 8.61 -2.88
N LEU A 175 -2.79 8.98 -1.60
CA LEU A 175 -3.29 10.31 -1.19
C LEU A 175 -2.48 11.47 -1.76
N MET A 176 -1.17 11.31 -1.92
CA MET A 176 -0.28 12.33 -2.46
C MET A 176 -0.58 12.73 -3.91
N TYR A 177 -1.36 11.93 -4.65
CA TYR A 177 -1.75 12.22 -6.03
C TYR A 177 -3.12 12.90 -6.14
N LEU A 178 -3.91 12.91 -5.07
CA LEU A 178 -5.24 13.51 -5.00
C LEU A 178 -5.16 14.96 -4.55
N GLU A 179 -6.22 15.76 -4.78
CA GLU A 179 -6.30 17.09 -4.17
C GLU A 179 -6.58 16.97 -2.67
N LYS A 180 -5.93 17.81 -1.85
CA LYS A 180 -6.04 17.72 -0.41
C LYS A 180 -7.46 17.95 0.10
N ASP A 181 -8.17 18.92 -0.49
CA ASP A 181 -9.56 19.24 -0.13
C ASP A 181 -10.51 18.09 -0.47
N ASP A 182 -10.29 17.39 -1.60
CA ASP A 182 -11.08 16.22 -1.98
C ASP A 182 -10.86 15.06 -1.01
N VAL A 183 -9.61 14.88 -0.54
CA VAL A 183 -9.27 13.87 0.49
C VAL A 183 -9.95 14.20 1.82
N SER A 184 -9.96 15.47 2.24
CA SER A 184 -10.63 15.90 3.46
C SER A 184 -12.14 15.66 3.38
N GLN A 185 -12.76 15.98 2.24
CA GLN A 185 -14.18 15.71 2.00
C GLN A 185 -14.48 14.20 1.99
N LEU A 186 -13.63 13.38 1.40
CA LEU A 186 -13.78 11.93 1.41
C LEU A 186 -13.84 11.38 2.84
N PHE A 187 -12.92 11.80 3.72
CA PHE A 187 -12.91 11.30 5.10
C PHE A 187 -14.06 11.85 5.92
N SER A 188 -14.53 13.06 5.67
CA SER A 188 -15.78 13.58 6.27
C SER A 188 -16.98 12.70 5.86
N LYS A 189 -17.11 12.35 4.59
CA LYS A 189 -18.17 11.44 4.12
C LYS A 189 -18.11 10.05 4.75
N ILE A 190 -16.91 9.51 4.91
CA ILE A 190 -16.71 8.24 5.61
C ILE A 190 -17.14 8.37 7.08
N SER A 191 -16.81 9.49 7.75
CA SER A 191 -17.24 9.73 9.13
C SER A 191 -18.75 9.82 9.26
N GLU A 192 -19.45 10.44 8.30
CA GLU A 192 -20.92 10.55 8.30
C GLU A 192 -21.60 9.17 8.15
N GLU A 193 -21.04 8.28 7.31
CA GLU A 193 -21.69 7.04 6.89
C GLU A 193 -21.41 5.84 7.82
N PHE A 194 -20.25 5.83 8.51
CA PHE A 194 -19.80 4.68 9.28
C PHE A 194 -19.64 4.99 10.77
N GLY A 195 -19.85 3.97 11.62
CA GLY A 195 -19.80 4.09 13.07
C GLY A 195 -18.38 4.28 13.61
N ASN A 196 -17.73 3.20 14.03
CA ASN A 196 -16.33 3.19 14.48
C ASN A 196 -15.40 3.08 13.28
N VAL A 197 -14.66 4.15 13.00
CA VAL A 197 -13.75 4.22 11.84
C VAL A 197 -12.32 4.45 12.33
N GLU A 198 -11.40 3.61 11.83
CA GLU A 198 -9.97 3.90 11.90
C GLU A 198 -9.39 4.07 10.48
N LEU A 199 -8.52 5.04 10.32
CA LEU A 199 -7.80 5.31 9.08
C LEU A 199 -6.32 4.94 9.27
N VAL A 200 -5.76 4.17 8.35
CA VAL A 200 -4.33 3.90 8.26
C VAL A 200 -3.83 4.50 6.94
N LEU A 201 -3.16 5.63 7.04
CA LEU A 201 -2.83 6.49 5.91
C LEU A 201 -1.33 6.62 5.72
N GLU A 202 -0.85 6.44 4.49
CA GLU A 202 0.48 6.90 4.13
C GLU A 202 0.44 8.38 3.77
N LEU A 203 1.15 9.18 4.55
CA LEU A 203 1.32 10.62 4.34
C LEU A 203 2.72 10.91 3.77
N MET A 204 2.75 11.57 2.62
CA MET A 204 4.00 11.97 1.96
C MET A 204 4.73 13.04 2.78
N ALA A 205 6.05 12.93 2.91
CA ALA A 205 6.84 13.98 3.51
C ALA A 205 6.81 15.27 2.66
N GLU A 206 6.54 16.42 3.28
CA GLU A 206 6.54 17.73 2.58
C GLU A 206 7.84 17.99 1.83
N TRP A 207 8.98 17.58 2.42
CA TRP A 207 10.28 17.68 1.77
C TRP A 207 10.31 16.96 0.42
N MET A 208 9.68 15.77 0.34
CA MET A 208 9.65 14.96 -0.87
C MET A 208 8.81 15.63 -1.96
N VAL A 209 7.70 16.26 -1.60
CA VAL A 209 6.86 17.02 -2.55
C VAL A 209 7.64 18.19 -3.14
N LYS A 210 8.34 18.96 -2.29
CA LYS A 210 9.18 20.10 -2.71
C LYS A 210 10.37 19.69 -3.59
N ASN A 211 10.84 18.45 -3.44
CA ASN A 211 11.99 17.89 -4.14
C ASN A 211 11.63 16.67 -5.00
N GLN A 212 10.39 16.56 -5.47
CA GLN A 212 9.84 15.36 -6.09
C GLN A 212 10.62 14.85 -7.32
N LYS A 213 11.40 15.74 -8.00
CA LYS A 213 12.27 15.35 -9.13
C LYS A 213 13.37 14.35 -8.74
N VAL A 214 13.70 14.22 -7.44
CA VAL A 214 14.66 13.20 -6.97
C VAL A 214 13.99 11.85 -6.66
N HIS A 215 12.64 11.81 -6.64
CA HIS A 215 11.91 10.59 -6.35
C HIS A 215 11.87 9.66 -7.57
N ASP A 216 12.25 8.40 -7.37
CA ASP A 216 12.37 7.44 -8.49
C ASP A 216 11.06 7.23 -9.22
N THR A 217 9.95 7.13 -8.51
CA THR A 217 8.60 6.97 -9.09
C THR A 217 8.25 8.15 -10.00
N VAL A 218 8.50 9.40 -9.56
CA VAL A 218 8.24 10.61 -10.38
C VAL A 218 9.09 10.59 -11.64
N ARG A 219 10.37 10.22 -11.52
CA ARG A 219 11.29 10.17 -12.68
C ARG A 219 10.91 9.07 -13.67
N SER A 220 10.44 7.92 -13.18
CA SER A 220 10.15 6.76 -14.03
C SER A 220 8.77 6.82 -14.69
N THR A 221 7.78 7.44 -14.04
CA THR A 221 6.38 7.41 -14.49
C THR A 221 5.81 8.78 -14.86
N GLY A 222 6.48 9.88 -14.48
CA GLY A 222 5.98 11.25 -14.68
C GLY A 222 4.84 11.63 -13.73
N ALA A 223 4.53 10.82 -12.72
CA ALA A 223 3.54 11.15 -11.70
C ALA A 223 3.95 12.39 -10.89
N VAL A 224 2.96 13.16 -10.41
CA VAL A 224 3.20 14.41 -9.66
C VAL A 224 2.59 14.31 -8.28
N PHE A 225 3.37 14.59 -7.25
CA PHE A 225 2.87 14.72 -5.88
C PHE A 225 2.29 16.11 -5.66
N LYS A 226 1.05 16.20 -5.18
CA LYS A 226 0.32 17.45 -5.00
C LYS A 226 0.54 18.06 -3.63
N TRP A 227 0.61 17.23 -2.59
CA TRP A 227 0.80 17.68 -1.20
C TRP A 227 1.52 16.65 -0.34
N GLY A 228 1.97 17.11 0.82
CA GLY A 228 2.58 16.32 1.87
C GLY A 228 2.57 17.06 3.19
N VAL A 229 3.00 16.40 4.25
CA VAL A 229 3.01 16.92 5.62
C VAL A 229 4.41 16.92 6.22
N LYS A 230 4.66 17.78 7.20
CA LYS A 230 5.88 17.71 8.01
C LYS A 230 5.71 16.66 9.10
N GLU A 231 4.56 16.67 9.77
CA GLU A 231 4.16 15.73 10.79
C GLU A 231 2.72 15.29 10.54
N SER A 232 2.34 14.09 11.00
CA SER A 232 0.98 13.58 10.75
C SER A 232 -0.11 14.43 11.42
N GLY A 233 0.21 15.08 12.53
CA GLY A 233 -0.69 16.04 13.20
C GLY A 233 -1.08 17.25 12.34
N ASP A 234 -0.25 17.63 11.35
CA ASP A 234 -0.62 18.70 10.41
C ASP A 234 -1.87 18.36 9.60
N PHE A 235 -2.08 17.05 9.33
CA PHE A 235 -3.25 16.59 8.58
C PHE A 235 -4.50 16.41 9.44
N GLU A 236 -4.37 16.31 10.76
CA GLU A 236 -5.52 16.18 11.67
C GLU A 236 -6.47 17.39 11.57
N SER A 237 -5.93 18.58 11.35
CA SER A 237 -6.73 19.78 11.16
C SER A 237 -7.59 19.78 9.88
N ASP A 238 -7.21 19.00 8.88
CA ASP A 238 -7.93 18.87 7.61
C ASP A 238 -9.05 17.80 7.71
N ILE A 239 -9.02 16.94 8.74
CA ILE A 239 -9.99 15.87 9.00
C ILE A 239 -10.50 15.96 10.45
N PRO A 240 -11.27 17.02 10.81
CA PRO A 240 -11.63 17.34 12.20
C PRO A 240 -12.46 16.24 12.91
N ASP A 241 -13.11 15.37 12.16
CA ASP A 241 -13.87 14.23 12.69
C ASP A 241 -12.98 13.13 13.27
N TYR A 242 -11.66 13.22 13.08
CA TYR A 242 -10.69 12.21 13.49
C TYR A 242 -9.64 12.80 14.43
N GLU A 243 -9.08 11.93 15.26
CA GLU A 243 -7.91 12.22 16.08
C GLU A 243 -6.72 11.34 15.70
N LEU A 244 -5.52 11.90 15.73
CA LEU A 244 -4.29 11.13 15.50
C LEU A 244 -3.99 10.25 16.73
N VAL A 245 -3.97 8.92 16.52
CA VAL A 245 -3.71 7.93 17.59
C VAL A 245 -2.27 7.47 17.58
N GLU A 246 -1.71 7.28 16.38
CA GLU A 246 -0.37 6.74 16.22
C GLU A 246 0.27 7.28 14.93
N ASP A 247 1.58 7.51 14.99
CA ASP A 247 2.36 8.04 13.88
C ASP A 247 3.71 7.33 13.81
N MET A 248 3.94 6.62 12.72
CA MET A 248 5.18 5.89 12.50
C MET A 248 5.90 6.36 11.23
N ASN A 249 7.06 6.98 11.40
CA ASN A 249 7.92 7.31 10.27
C ASN A 249 8.51 6.04 9.65
N LEU A 250 8.56 5.92 8.32
CA LEU A 250 9.10 4.74 7.63
C LEU A 250 10.54 4.41 8.04
N THR A 251 11.31 5.41 8.47
CA THR A 251 12.68 5.18 8.99
C THR A 251 12.71 4.21 10.16
N GLU A 252 11.67 4.19 11.00
CA GLU A 252 11.58 3.24 12.13
C GLU A 252 11.40 1.79 11.62
N GLY A 253 10.54 1.57 10.64
CA GLY A 253 10.38 0.26 10.01
C GLY A 253 11.63 -0.21 9.27
N MET A 254 12.39 0.70 8.66
CA MET A 254 13.64 0.38 7.97
C MET A 254 14.73 -0.15 8.91
N LYS A 255 14.66 0.12 10.21
CA LYS A 255 15.57 -0.45 11.21
C LYS A 255 15.54 -1.97 11.25
N ARG A 256 14.44 -2.60 10.82
CA ARG A 256 14.34 -4.07 10.73
C ARG A 256 15.34 -4.66 9.73
N TYR A 257 15.81 -3.88 8.76
CA TYR A 257 16.76 -4.29 7.72
C TYR A 257 18.21 -3.99 8.06
N SER A 258 18.48 -2.88 8.71
CA SER A 258 19.82 -2.46 9.10
C SER A 258 19.77 -1.54 10.34
N PRO A 259 19.62 -2.14 11.56
CA PRO A 259 19.36 -1.36 12.77
C PRO A 259 20.41 -0.25 13.02
N LEU A 260 21.68 -0.63 13.03
CA LEU A 260 22.77 0.30 13.36
C LEU A 260 22.90 1.41 12.32
N PHE A 261 22.94 1.06 11.04
CA PHE A 261 23.09 2.03 9.95
C PHE A 261 21.91 3.00 9.92
N ILE A 262 20.67 2.50 9.95
CA ILE A 262 19.47 3.34 9.91
C ILE A 262 19.41 4.25 11.15
N THR A 263 19.82 3.77 12.34
CA THR A 263 19.85 4.61 13.54
C THR A 263 20.81 5.79 13.37
N ILE A 264 21.99 5.56 12.81
CA ILE A 264 22.99 6.62 12.57
C ILE A 264 22.47 7.66 11.57
N VAL A 265 21.83 7.22 10.47
CA VAL A 265 21.36 8.13 9.41
C VAL A 265 19.95 8.68 9.66
N SER A 266 19.25 8.20 10.68
CA SER A 266 17.86 8.57 11.02
C SER A 266 17.60 10.08 11.08
N PRO A 267 18.45 10.92 11.68
CA PRO A 267 18.20 12.37 11.72
C PRO A 267 18.06 13.00 10.32
N PHE A 268 18.76 12.45 9.34
CA PHE A 268 18.72 12.93 7.95
C PHE A 268 17.60 12.29 7.13
N LEU A 269 17.16 11.08 7.49
CA LEU A 269 16.13 10.33 6.77
C LEU A 269 14.72 10.72 7.20
N LYS A 270 14.46 10.88 8.50
CA LYS A 270 13.12 11.15 9.04
C LYS A 270 12.39 12.32 8.36
N PRO A 271 13.04 13.48 8.11
CA PRO A 271 12.34 14.58 7.44
C PRO A 271 12.02 14.33 5.96
N ARG A 272 12.62 13.29 5.37
CA ARG A 272 12.50 12.96 3.94
C ARG A 272 11.61 11.74 3.69
N ASN A 273 11.41 10.92 4.71
CA ASN A 273 10.60 9.68 4.62
C ASN A 273 9.15 9.96 4.96
N ASN A 274 8.27 9.24 4.25
CA ASN A 274 6.84 9.22 4.54
C ASN A 274 6.55 8.68 5.94
N ARG A 275 5.33 8.88 6.34
CA ARG A 275 4.79 8.44 7.62
C ARG A 275 3.56 7.57 7.38
N ILE A 276 3.37 6.59 8.24
CA ILE A 276 2.10 5.86 8.34
C ILE A 276 1.42 6.36 9.60
N ALA A 277 0.31 7.04 9.40
CA ALA A 277 -0.48 7.61 10.46
C ALA A 277 -1.76 6.82 10.67
N ARG A 278 -2.12 6.61 11.92
CA ARG A 278 -3.36 5.99 12.34
C ARG A 278 -4.24 7.05 12.99
N PHE A 279 -5.40 7.26 12.40
CA PHE A 279 -6.42 8.16 12.94
C PHE A 279 -7.64 7.36 13.36
N LYS A 280 -8.34 7.84 14.37
CA LYS A 280 -9.58 7.25 14.85
C LYS A 280 -10.69 8.30 14.83
N LYS A 281 -11.88 7.91 14.41
CA LYS A 281 -13.06 8.75 14.49
C LYS A 281 -13.35 9.13 15.95
N ARG A 282 -13.64 10.42 16.19
CA ARG A 282 -13.96 11.02 17.50
C ARG A 282 -15.30 10.53 18.04
#